data_be165f3c1e26586dcbc0ed32d880e20c
#
_entry.id   be165f3c1e26586dcbc0ed32d880e20c
#
_cell.length_a   1.000
_cell.length_b   1.000
_cell.length_c   1.000
_cell.angle_alpha   90.00
_cell.angle_beta   90.00
_cell.angle_gamma   90.00
#
_symmetry.space_group_name_H-M   'P 1'
#
loop_
_entity.id
_entity.type
_entity.pdbx_description
1 polymer ?
#
loop_
_entity_poly.entity_id
_entity_poly.type
_entity_poly.pdbx_seq_one_letter_code
_entity_poly.pdbx_strand_id
1 'polypeptide(L)'
;MKKLLSLVMALAVMMSLAVPASRADVPSGVEDGVLTIAMECAYAPYNWTQSDDSNGAVPISNVPGSYANGYDVMIGKMIAEANGWELEVIQSDWNSLVPGVQTGTFDAVIAGQSMTAERSEQVDFAGPYFYASIVCVTKADSKFADAASIADLSGGSCTAQIATIWYDQCLPQIEGANVQPAAETAPAMLMALETGMVDFICTDMPTAQGAVAAYPDMKILDFSGTDGDFQFSEEVRAENVNIGVSMMKGNTVLKEAVDAVLSTMTADDFNALMAKAIEIQPLSE
;
A
#
# COMPACT_ATOMS: atom_id res chain seq x y z
N MET A 1 -22.68 31.89 -76.88
CA MET A 1 -21.77 32.55 -75.93
C MET A 1 -22.00 31.85 -74.58
N LYS A 2 -21.17 30.84 -74.30
CA LYS A 2 -21.31 29.99 -73.10
C LYS A 2 -20.22 30.39 -72.12
N LYS A 3 -20.61 30.86 -70.92
CA LYS A 3 -19.68 31.15 -69.85
C LYS A 3 -19.43 29.87 -69.03
N LEU A 4 -18.20 29.36 -69.09
CA LEU A 4 -17.75 28.32 -68.16
C LEU A 4 -17.53 28.93 -66.82
N LEU A 5 -18.16 28.38 -65.80
CA LEU A 5 -17.93 28.67 -64.39
C LEU A 5 -16.94 27.65 -63.87
N SER A 6 -15.72 28.06 -63.56
CA SER A 6 -14.70 27.25 -62.92
C SER A 6 -15.00 27.18 -61.40
N LEU A 7 -15.29 25.98 -60.93
CA LEU A 7 -15.41 25.68 -59.50
C LEU A 7 -14.02 25.33 -58.97
N VAL A 8 -13.40 26.25 -58.23
CA VAL A 8 -12.19 25.98 -57.49
C VAL A 8 -12.55 25.35 -56.17
N MET A 9 -12.31 24.06 -56.05
CA MET A 9 -12.50 23.28 -54.84
C MET A 9 -11.25 23.49 -53.96
N ALA A 10 -11.37 24.31 -52.92
CA ALA A 10 -10.32 24.49 -51.93
C ALA A 10 -10.32 23.27 -50.99
N LEU A 11 -9.36 22.39 -51.15
CA LEU A 11 -9.11 21.27 -50.26
C LEU A 11 -8.39 21.81 -49.00
N ALA A 12 -9.12 22.08 -47.94
CA ALA A 12 -8.54 22.41 -46.64
C ALA A 12 -7.95 21.12 -46.01
N VAL A 13 -6.65 20.94 -46.16
CA VAL A 13 -5.89 19.93 -45.43
C VAL A 13 -5.84 20.37 -43.96
N MET A 14 -6.71 19.80 -43.13
CA MET A 14 -6.54 19.87 -41.68
C MET A 14 -5.31 19.04 -41.31
N MET A 15 -4.14 19.68 -41.19
CA MET A 15 -3.02 19.16 -40.43
C MET A 15 -3.46 19.15 -38.96
N SER A 16 -3.91 18.02 -38.46
CA SER A 16 -3.96 17.76 -37.04
C SER A 16 -2.53 17.79 -36.52
N LEU A 17 -2.13 18.90 -35.91
CA LEU A 17 -0.96 18.94 -35.05
C LEU A 17 -1.22 17.98 -33.90
N ALA A 18 -0.76 16.73 -34.04
CA ALA A 18 -0.57 15.87 -32.90
C ALA A 18 0.48 16.56 -32.03
N VAL A 19 0.03 17.27 -31.02
CA VAL A 19 0.90 17.70 -29.91
C VAL A 19 1.40 16.39 -29.31
N PRO A 20 2.70 16.08 -29.35
CA PRO A 20 3.20 14.94 -28.60
C PRO A 20 2.85 15.22 -27.15
N ALA A 21 2.06 14.33 -26.52
CA ALA A 21 1.94 14.35 -25.08
C ALA A 21 3.38 14.31 -24.54
N SER A 22 3.81 15.39 -23.91
CA SER A 22 5.11 15.44 -23.27
C SER A 22 5.06 14.35 -22.21
N ARG A 23 5.73 13.24 -22.48
CA ARG A 23 6.02 12.24 -21.46
C ARG A 23 6.79 13.02 -20.42
N ALA A 24 6.32 13.07 -19.20
CA ALA A 24 7.10 13.64 -18.10
C ALA A 24 8.49 12.99 -18.16
N ASP A 25 9.53 13.80 -18.13
CA ASP A 25 10.89 13.27 -18.10
C ASP A 25 11.00 12.41 -16.84
N VAL A 26 11.49 11.18 -16.99
CA VAL A 26 11.68 10.29 -15.85
C VAL A 26 12.81 10.84 -14.99
N PRO A 27 12.59 11.10 -13.69
CA PRO A 27 13.63 11.64 -12.82
C PRO A 27 14.85 10.72 -12.76
N SER A 28 16.01 11.32 -12.54
CA SER A 28 17.28 10.61 -12.38
C SER A 28 17.64 10.44 -10.91
N GLY A 29 16.80 9.74 -10.13
CA GLY A 29 16.97 9.63 -8.69
C GLY A 29 16.19 10.72 -7.94
N VAL A 30 16.80 11.27 -6.88
CA VAL A 30 16.30 12.42 -6.11
C VAL A 30 17.10 13.66 -6.55
N GLU A 31 16.48 14.54 -7.34
CA GLU A 31 17.21 15.62 -8.04
C GLU A 31 17.50 16.82 -7.14
N ASP A 32 16.66 17.11 -6.16
CA ASP A 32 16.76 18.26 -5.24
C ASP A 32 17.42 17.92 -3.89
N GLY A 33 17.74 16.65 -3.66
CA GLY A 33 18.31 16.17 -2.41
C GLY A 33 17.28 15.92 -1.31
N VAL A 34 15.98 15.96 -1.63
CA VAL A 34 14.88 15.67 -0.72
C VAL A 34 14.13 14.45 -1.22
N LEU A 35 14.19 13.33 -0.50
CA LEU A 35 13.37 12.15 -0.78
C LEU A 35 11.94 12.40 -0.29
N THR A 36 11.06 12.73 -1.22
CA THR A 36 9.63 12.93 -0.93
C THR A 36 8.89 11.59 -1.04
N ILE A 37 8.43 11.07 0.10
CA ILE A 37 7.67 9.82 0.15
C ILE A 37 6.20 10.06 0.49
N ALA A 38 5.31 9.29 -0.12
CA ALA A 38 3.88 9.33 0.19
C ALA A 38 3.41 8.05 0.87
N MET A 39 2.43 8.23 1.78
CA MET A 39 1.73 7.18 2.52
C MET A 39 0.37 7.67 2.99
N GLU A 40 -0.52 6.75 3.45
CA GLU A 40 -1.83 7.16 3.98
C GLU A 40 -1.74 7.88 5.33
N CYS A 41 -0.69 7.61 6.10
CA CYS A 41 -0.56 8.01 7.51
C CYS A 41 -1.74 7.53 8.39
N ALA A 42 -2.36 6.42 8.00
CA ALA A 42 -3.54 5.83 8.63
C ALA A 42 -3.52 4.29 8.59
N TYR A 43 -2.37 3.66 8.44
CA TYR A 43 -2.19 2.22 8.29
C TYR A 43 -1.18 1.67 9.32
N ALA A 44 -1.50 1.77 10.62
CA ALA A 44 -0.66 1.20 11.68
C ALA A 44 -0.60 -0.35 11.55
N PRO A 45 0.57 -0.97 11.80
CA PRO A 45 1.84 -0.43 12.25
C PRO A 45 2.77 0.09 11.15
N TYR A 46 2.36 0.02 9.88
CA TYR A 46 3.17 0.51 8.76
C TYR A 46 3.36 2.03 8.82
N ASN A 47 2.27 2.78 8.91
CA ASN A 47 2.32 4.24 8.99
C ASN A 47 1.07 4.80 9.69
N TRP A 48 1.27 5.81 10.54
CA TRP A 48 0.16 6.49 11.25
C TRP A 48 0.48 7.97 11.48
N THR A 49 -0.57 8.73 11.82
CA THR A 49 -0.46 10.13 12.24
C THR A 49 -0.39 10.24 13.75
N GLN A 50 0.47 11.10 14.26
CA GLN A 50 0.54 11.53 15.66
C GLN A 50 0.72 13.03 15.80
N SER A 51 0.56 13.57 17.03
CA SER A 51 0.50 15.02 17.29
C SER A 51 1.86 15.66 17.60
N ASP A 52 2.92 14.86 17.76
CA ASP A 52 4.26 15.32 18.13
C ASP A 52 5.36 14.49 17.44
N ASP A 53 6.61 14.88 17.66
CA ASP A 53 7.80 14.23 17.09
C ASP A 53 8.34 13.06 17.92
N SER A 54 7.58 12.59 18.92
CA SER A 54 7.99 11.47 19.77
C SER A 54 8.29 10.21 18.96
N ASN A 55 9.15 9.34 19.51
CA ASN A 55 9.59 8.10 18.85
C ASN A 55 10.20 8.30 17.45
N GLY A 56 10.65 9.53 17.15
CA GLY A 56 11.28 9.86 15.88
C GLY A 56 10.30 10.05 14.72
N ALA A 57 9.07 10.46 14.99
CA ALA A 57 8.12 10.84 13.96
C ALA A 57 8.63 12.02 13.12
N VAL A 58 8.17 12.10 11.89
CA VAL A 58 8.55 13.11 10.89
C VAL A 58 7.36 14.00 10.59
N PRO A 59 7.51 15.33 10.49
CA PRO A 59 6.41 16.20 10.10
C PRO A 59 5.77 15.74 8.78
N ILE A 60 4.42 15.76 8.71
CA ILE A 60 3.69 15.56 7.47
C ILE A 60 3.62 16.92 6.77
N SER A 61 4.30 17.09 5.65
CA SER A 61 4.53 18.40 5.04
C SER A 61 3.24 19.08 4.56
N ASN A 62 2.27 18.31 4.12
CA ASN A 62 0.97 18.82 3.66
C ASN A 62 -0.13 18.83 4.75
N VAL A 63 0.20 18.43 6.00
CA VAL A 63 -0.74 18.47 7.15
C VAL A 63 -0.07 19.17 8.35
N PRO A 64 -0.12 20.49 8.42
CA PRO A 64 0.56 21.27 9.45
C PRO A 64 0.21 20.84 10.88
N GLY A 65 1.24 20.60 11.71
CA GLY A 65 1.07 20.19 13.10
C GLY A 65 0.86 18.69 13.31
N SER A 66 0.90 17.90 12.25
CA SER A 66 0.83 16.45 12.31
C SER A 66 2.17 15.82 11.92
N TYR A 67 2.42 14.64 12.47
CA TYR A 67 3.64 13.87 12.27
C TYR A 67 3.32 12.45 11.83
N ALA A 68 4.08 11.92 10.88
CA ALA A 68 4.01 10.53 10.47
C ALA A 68 5.01 9.69 11.26
N ASN A 69 4.61 8.51 11.67
CA ASN A 69 5.49 7.50 12.26
C ASN A 69 5.08 6.10 11.78
N GLY A 70 5.87 5.09 12.11
CA GLY A 70 5.63 3.71 11.75
C GLY A 70 6.77 3.07 10.98
N TYR A 71 6.56 1.82 10.61
CA TYR A 71 7.53 1.02 9.90
C TYR A 71 8.01 1.68 8.60
N ASP A 72 7.07 2.18 7.79
CA ASP A 72 7.37 2.83 6.51
C ASP A 72 8.21 4.10 6.68
N VAL A 73 7.94 4.88 7.73
CA VAL A 73 8.74 6.07 8.08
C VAL A 73 10.16 5.67 8.50
N MET A 74 10.30 4.57 9.26
CA MET A 74 11.63 4.06 9.65
C MET A 74 12.44 3.63 8.42
N ILE A 75 11.82 2.92 7.48
CA ILE A 75 12.44 2.53 6.20
C ILE A 75 12.80 3.77 5.37
N GLY A 76 11.89 4.75 5.24
CA GLY A 76 12.14 6.00 4.52
C GLY A 76 13.35 6.76 5.08
N LYS A 77 13.49 6.84 6.41
CA LYS A 77 14.66 7.44 7.08
C LYS A 77 15.96 6.72 6.75
N MET A 78 15.95 5.39 6.81
CA MET A 78 17.15 4.61 6.51
C MET A 78 17.62 4.84 5.07
N ILE A 79 16.67 4.89 4.12
CA ILE A 79 16.95 5.16 2.71
C ILE A 79 17.52 6.58 2.54
N ALA A 80 16.88 7.58 3.12
CA ALA A 80 17.31 8.98 3.03
C ALA A 80 18.70 9.19 3.67
N GLU A 81 18.92 8.71 4.89
CA GLU A 81 20.20 8.82 5.60
C GLU A 81 21.35 8.16 4.83
N ALA A 82 21.14 6.94 4.30
CA ALA A 82 22.17 6.21 3.57
C ALA A 82 22.62 6.93 2.27
N ASN A 83 21.72 7.71 1.66
CA ASN A 83 21.98 8.44 0.44
C ASN A 83 22.31 9.93 0.67
N GLY A 84 22.27 10.40 1.91
CA GLY A 84 22.54 11.80 2.25
C GLY A 84 21.43 12.76 1.82
N TRP A 85 20.19 12.26 1.72
CA TRP A 85 18.98 13.04 1.37
C TRP A 85 18.24 13.50 2.64
N GLU A 86 17.51 14.60 2.53
CA GLU A 86 16.48 14.96 3.49
C GLU A 86 15.23 14.08 3.21
N LEU A 87 14.43 13.81 4.24
CA LEU A 87 13.18 13.07 4.11
C LEU A 87 11.99 14.01 4.26
N GLU A 88 11.11 13.99 3.27
CA GLU A 88 9.80 14.63 3.32
C GLU A 88 8.70 13.58 3.26
N VAL A 89 7.68 13.69 4.14
CA VAL A 89 6.51 12.80 4.15
C VAL A 89 5.27 13.57 3.73
N ILE A 90 4.56 13.01 2.74
CA ILE A 90 3.28 13.53 2.24
C ILE A 90 2.17 12.53 2.58
N GLN A 91 1.10 13.00 3.22
CA GLN A 91 -0.12 12.22 3.37
C GLN A 91 -0.92 12.23 2.07
N SER A 92 -1.36 11.06 1.63
CA SER A 92 -2.17 10.90 0.43
C SER A 92 -3.18 9.77 0.61
N ASP A 93 -4.34 9.86 -0.03
CA ASP A 93 -5.31 8.77 -0.05
C ASP A 93 -4.73 7.56 -0.78
N TRP A 94 -5.09 6.35 -0.32
CA TRP A 94 -4.62 5.08 -0.88
C TRP A 94 -4.68 5.02 -2.42
N ASN A 95 -5.85 5.37 -2.98
CA ASN A 95 -6.06 5.33 -4.43
C ASN A 95 -5.25 6.40 -5.21
N SER A 96 -4.68 7.38 -4.52
CA SER A 96 -3.89 8.47 -5.11
C SER A 96 -2.39 8.19 -5.09
N LEU A 97 -1.92 7.15 -4.38
CA LEU A 97 -0.49 6.84 -4.23
C LEU A 97 0.17 6.49 -5.57
N VAL A 98 -0.35 5.49 -6.29
CA VAL A 98 0.20 5.08 -7.59
C VAL A 98 0.09 6.21 -8.63
N PRO A 99 -1.07 6.87 -8.83
CA PRO A 99 -1.15 8.02 -9.72
C PRO A 99 -0.18 9.16 -9.38
N GLY A 100 0.01 9.44 -8.10
CA GLY A 100 0.92 10.51 -7.65
C GLY A 100 2.38 10.23 -7.99
N VAL A 101 2.86 9.00 -7.82
CA VAL A 101 4.22 8.62 -8.21
C VAL A 101 4.40 8.61 -9.72
N GLN A 102 3.36 8.22 -10.47
CA GLN A 102 3.40 8.25 -11.94
C GLN A 102 3.52 9.66 -12.51
N THR A 103 2.98 10.64 -11.82
CA THR A 103 3.00 12.06 -12.23
C THR A 103 4.19 12.83 -11.64
N GLY A 104 5.01 12.20 -10.78
CA GLY A 104 6.13 12.86 -10.10
C GLY A 104 5.69 13.86 -9.03
N THR A 105 4.50 13.68 -8.44
CA THR A 105 4.03 14.49 -7.30
C THR A 105 4.88 14.22 -6.06
N PHE A 106 5.42 13.00 -5.94
CA PHE A 106 6.39 12.56 -4.97
C PHE A 106 7.31 11.51 -5.62
N ASP A 107 8.51 11.32 -5.06
CA ASP A 107 9.53 10.45 -5.63
C ASP A 107 9.19 8.97 -5.47
N ALA A 108 8.65 8.61 -4.30
CA ALA A 108 8.34 7.22 -3.98
C ALA A 108 7.09 7.08 -3.10
N VAL A 109 6.53 5.88 -3.11
CA VAL A 109 5.52 5.42 -2.15
C VAL A 109 6.15 4.38 -1.24
N ILE A 110 6.08 4.60 0.07
CA ILE A 110 6.42 3.63 1.11
C ILE A 110 5.20 3.54 2.03
N ALA A 111 4.30 2.57 1.74
CA ALA A 111 2.96 2.54 2.30
C ALA A 111 2.41 1.11 2.49
N GLY A 112 3.25 0.15 2.81
CA GLY A 112 2.81 -1.24 2.97
C GLY A 112 2.27 -1.87 1.67
N GLN A 113 2.68 -1.38 0.49
CA GLN A 113 2.15 -1.85 -0.79
C GLN A 113 2.73 -3.19 -1.23
N SER A 114 1.87 -4.17 -1.52
CA SER A 114 2.26 -5.42 -2.19
C SER A 114 2.80 -5.14 -3.60
N MET A 115 3.86 -5.85 -3.98
CA MET A 115 4.53 -5.75 -5.27
C MET A 115 3.80 -6.58 -6.34
N THR A 116 2.48 -6.36 -6.51
CA THR A 116 1.67 -7.15 -7.44
C THR A 116 2.07 -6.91 -8.89
N ALA A 117 1.85 -7.92 -9.75
CA ALA A 117 2.07 -7.81 -11.20
C ALA A 117 1.30 -6.62 -11.80
N GLU A 118 0.05 -6.42 -11.40
CA GLU A 118 -0.79 -5.30 -11.87
C GLU A 118 -0.17 -3.93 -11.54
N ARG A 119 0.33 -3.75 -10.30
CA ARG A 119 1.02 -2.50 -9.93
C ARG A 119 2.35 -2.36 -10.66
N SER A 120 3.07 -3.48 -10.87
CA SER A 120 4.35 -3.49 -11.59
C SER A 120 4.22 -3.13 -13.07
N GLU A 121 3.02 -3.20 -13.66
CA GLU A 121 2.76 -2.63 -14.98
C GLU A 121 2.79 -1.10 -14.98
N GLN A 122 2.46 -0.48 -13.85
CA GLN A 122 2.23 0.96 -13.70
C GLN A 122 3.43 1.70 -13.09
N VAL A 123 4.17 1.06 -12.18
CA VAL A 123 5.31 1.62 -11.43
C VAL A 123 6.47 0.63 -11.41
N ASP A 124 7.65 1.07 -11.03
CA ASP A 124 8.75 0.19 -10.66
C ASP A 124 8.79 0.02 -9.14
N PHE A 125 9.21 -1.17 -8.69
CA PHE A 125 9.41 -1.47 -7.28
C PHE A 125 10.88 -1.73 -6.95
N ALA A 126 11.30 -1.26 -5.79
CA ALA A 126 12.52 -1.66 -5.10
C ALA A 126 12.19 -2.50 -3.86
N GLY A 127 13.10 -3.34 -3.43
CA GLY A 127 12.93 -4.24 -2.29
C GLY A 127 12.67 -5.69 -2.70
N PRO A 128 11.94 -6.48 -1.92
CA PRO A 128 11.00 -6.10 -0.85
C PRO A 128 11.67 -5.55 0.42
N TYR A 129 10.91 -4.77 1.19
CA TYR A 129 11.32 -4.31 2.52
C TYR A 129 10.53 -4.97 3.66
N PHE A 130 9.55 -5.79 3.33
CA PHE A 130 8.85 -6.66 4.27
C PHE A 130 8.21 -7.85 3.55
N TYR A 131 8.00 -8.95 4.29
CA TYR A 131 7.34 -10.18 3.82
C TYR A 131 6.13 -10.44 4.72
N ALA A 132 4.94 -10.03 4.28
CA ALA A 132 3.72 -10.19 5.04
C ALA A 132 3.11 -11.59 4.87
N SER A 133 2.31 -12.03 5.86
CA SER A 133 1.44 -13.20 5.74
C SER A 133 -0.01 -12.76 5.58
N ILE A 134 -0.80 -13.56 4.88
CA ILE A 134 -2.24 -13.33 4.72
C ILE A 134 -2.97 -13.94 5.91
N VAL A 135 -3.77 -13.15 6.62
CA VAL A 135 -4.54 -13.61 7.78
C VAL A 135 -5.96 -13.04 7.78
N CYS A 136 -6.83 -13.65 8.58
CA CYS A 136 -8.10 -13.03 8.95
C CYS A 136 -8.08 -12.60 10.43
N VAL A 137 -8.93 -11.64 10.79
CA VAL A 137 -9.14 -11.22 12.18
C VAL A 137 -10.63 -11.26 12.48
N THR A 138 -10.99 -11.80 13.64
CA THR A 138 -12.36 -11.87 14.14
C THR A 138 -12.40 -11.46 15.60
N LYS A 139 -13.59 -11.34 16.19
CA LYS A 139 -13.73 -11.17 17.65
C LYS A 139 -13.47 -12.50 18.37
N ALA A 140 -12.87 -12.45 19.54
CA ALA A 140 -12.53 -13.65 20.32
C ALA A 140 -13.77 -14.44 20.80
N ASP A 141 -14.92 -13.79 20.93
CA ASP A 141 -16.21 -14.38 21.25
C ASP A 141 -17.07 -14.73 20.03
N SER A 142 -16.56 -14.51 18.82
CA SER A 142 -17.22 -14.84 17.57
C SER A 142 -17.36 -16.36 17.41
N LYS A 143 -18.43 -16.81 16.73
CA LYS A 143 -18.57 -18.20 16.29
C LYS A 143 -17.44 -18.66 15.35
N PHE A 144 -16.68 -17.72 14.77
CA PHE A 144 -15.55 -17.97 13.89
C PHE A 144 -14.19 -17.98 14.62
N ALA A 145 -14.17 -17.72 15.93
CA ALA A 145 -12.92 -17.61 16.68
C ALA A 145 -12.03 -18.86 16.64
N ASP A 146 -12.62 -20.03 16.43
CA ASP A 146 -11.90 -21.30 16.33
C ASP A 146 -11.82 -21.87 14.91
N ALA A 147 -12.04 -21.02 13.90
CA ALA A 147 -11.84 -21.40 12.49
C ALA A 147 -10.41 -21.89 12.25
N ALA A 148 -10.27 -23.03 11.61
CA ALA A 148 -8.99 -23.65 11.26
C ALA A 148 -8.68 -23.59 9.75
N SER A 149 -9.62 -23.07 8.97
CA SER A 149 -9.53 -22.93 7.53
C SER A 149 -10.41 -21.78 7.02
N ILE A 150 -10.15 -21.28 5.81
CA ILE A 150 -11.04 -20.32 5.15
C ILE A 150 -12.44 -20.88 4.92
N ALA A 151 -12.59 -22.20 4.79
CA ALA A 151 -13.89 -22.85 4.64
C ALA A 151 -14.77 -22.72 5.89
N ASP A 152 -14.19 -22.65 7.08
CA ASP A 152 -14.89 -22.47 8.34
C ASP A 152 -15.50 -21.08 8.50
N LEU A 153 -15.08 -20.12 7.66
CA LEU A 153 -15.59 -18.74 7.62
C LEU A 153 -16.87 -18.60 6.77
N SER A 154 -17.34 -19.69 6.17
CA SER A 154 -18.57 -19.72 5.34
C SER A 154 -19.78 -19.17 6.10
N GLY A 155 -20.57 -18.34 5.44
CA GLY A 155 -21.78 -17.70 5.99
C GLY A 155 -21.49 -16.51 6.92
N GLY A 156 -20.24 -16.14 7.13
CA GLY A 156 -19.86 -14.92 7.85
C GLY A 156 -19.90 -13.68 6.95
N SER A 157 -20.17 -12.53 7.55
CA SER A 157 -20.02 -11.22 6.90
C SER A 157 -18.57 -10.74 7.01
N CYS A 158 -18.02 -10.19 5.94
CA CYS A 158 -16.62 -9.80 5.92
C CYS A 158 -16.35 -8.58 5.03
N THR A 159 -15.22 -7.93 5.27
CA THR A 159 -14.69 -6.87 4.42
C THR A 159 -13.16 -6.87 4.48
N ALA A 160 -12.54 -6.05 3.63
CA ALA A 160 -11.13 -5.69 3.64
C ALA A 160 -10.97 -4.30 3.04
N GLN A 161 -9.75 -3.75 3.02
CA GLN A 161 -9.49 -2.44 2.44
C GLN A 161 -9.61 -2.52 0.91
N ILE A 162 -10.15 -1.44 0.32
CA ILE A 162 -10.34 -1.28 -1.14
C ILE A 162 -9.00 -1.36 -1.89
N ALA A 163 -9.03 -1.87 -3.12
CA ALA A 163 -7.88 -1.97 -4.02
C ALA A 163 -6.67 -2.70 -3.38
N THR A 164 -6.96 -3.71 -2.57
CA THR A 164 -5.97 -4.63 -2.00
C THR A 164 -6.25 -6.06 -2.41
N ILE A 165 -5.21 -6.89 -2.40
CA ILE A 165 -5.35 -8.34 -2.63
C ILE A 165 -6.28 -8.99 -1.60
N TRP A 166 -6.38 -8.42 -0.40
CA TRP A 166 -7.25 -8.91 0.66
C TRP A 166 -8.71 -8.90 0.23
N TYR A 167 -9.16 -7.80 -0.36
CA TYR A 167 -10.54 -7.67 -0.86
C TYR A 167 -10.76 -8.38 -2.19
N ASP A 168 -9.85 -8.17 -3.15
CA ASP A 168 -10.06 -8.56 -4.54
C ASP A 168 -9.73 -10.04 -4.80
N GLN A 169 -8.80 -10.63 -4.04
CA GLN A 169 -8.32 -12.00 -4.29
C GLN A 169 -8.54 -12.97 -3.12
N CYS A 170 -8.53 -12.49 -1.86
CA CYS A 170 -8.68 -13.37 -0.70
C CYS A 170 -10.16 -13.60 -0.35
N LEU A 171 -10.95 -12.54 -0.14
CA LEU A 171 -12.36 -12.70 0.23
C LEU A 171 -13.17 -13.56 -0.75
N PRO A 172 -13.00 -13.48 -2.09
CA PRO A 172 -13.72 -14.33 -3.04
C PRO A 172 -13.44 -15.82 -2.90
N GLN A 173 -12.34 -16.22 -2.26
CA GLN A 173 -12.02 -17.65 -2.01
C GLN A 173 -12.79 -18.23 -0.83
N ILE A 174 -13.41 -17.42 0.01
CA ILE A 174 -14.21 -17.87 1.16
C ILE A 174 -15.62 -18.18 0.69
N GLU A 175 -15.86 -19.44 0.29
CA GLU A 175 -17.15 -19.87 -0.24
C GLU A 175 -18.29 -19.60 0.73
N GLY A 176 -19.34 -18.94 0.26
CA GLY A 176 -20.53 -18.61 1.05
C GLY A 176 -20.35 -17.43 2.01
N ALA A 177 -19.20 -16.74 2.04
CA ALA A 177 -19.05 -15.51 2.81
C ALA A 177 -19.93 -14.38 2.25
N ASN A 178 -20.45 -13.54 3.13
CA ASN A 178 -21.23 -12.35 2.77
C ASN A 178 -20.29 -11.14 2.73
N VAL A 179 -19.64 -10.92 1.58
CA VAL A 179 -18.68 -9.83 1.37
C VAL A 179 -19.42 -8.49 1.35
N GLN A 180 -19.09 -7.63 2.33
CA GLN A 180 -19.61 -6.26 2.45
C GLN A 180 -18.79 -5.30 1.55
N PRO A 181 -19.27 -4.08 1.29
CA PRO A 181 -18.47 -3.08 0.58
C PRO A 181 -17.08 -2.90 1.20
N ALA A 182 -16.07 -2.70 0.35
CA ALA A 182 -14.70 -2.51 0.79
C ALA A 182 -14.58 -1.26 1.68
N ALA A 183 -13.72 -1.34 2.69
CA ALA A 183 -13.40 -0.20 3.53
C ALA A 183 -12.41 0.73 2.83
N GLU A 184 -12.58 2.02 2.95
CA GLU A 184 -11.69 3.03 2.34
C GLU A 184 -10.29 3.01 2.97
N THR A 185 -10.22 2.73 4.28
CA THR A 185 -8.97 2.75 5.07
C THR A 185 -8.90 1.56 6.03
N ALA A 186 -7.69 1.22 6.51
CA ALA A 186 -7.52 0.19 7.52
C ALA A 186 -8.24 0.50 8.84
N PRO A 187 -8.24 1.73 9.40
CA PRO A 187 -9.06 2.05 10.56
C PRO A 187 -10.56 1.82 10.34
N ALA A 188 -11.10 2.17 9.17
CA ALA A 188 -12.50 1.93 8.85
C ALA A 188 -12.83 0.43 8.79
N MET A 189 -11.92 -0.37 8.24
CA MET A 189 -12.01 -1.84 8.22
C MET A 189 -12.02 -2.42 9.66
N LEU A 190 -11.09 -1.99 10.51
CA LEU A 190 -11.00 -2.43 11.90
C LEU A 190 -12.24 -2.00 12.70
N MET A 191 -12.73 -0.79 12.48
CA MET A 191 -13.95 -0.29 13.12
C MET A 191 -15.19 -1.10 12.72
N ALA A 192 -15.26 -1.57 11.47
CA ALA A 192 -16.37 -2.42 11.01
C ALA A 192 -16.39 -3.76 11.79
N LEU A 193 -15.21 -4.33 12.06
CA LEU A 193 -15.10 -5.54 12.92
C LEU A 193 -15.41 -5.21 14.37
N GLU A 194 -14.84 -4.12 14.91
CA GLU A 194 -15.02 -3.72 16.32
C GLU A 194 -16.49 -3.49 16.66
N THR A 195 -17.23 -2.84 15.78
CA THR A 195 -18.66 -2.53 15.96
C THR A 195 -19.59 -3.71 15.62
N GLY A 196 -19.04 -4.82 15.12
CA GLY A 196 -19.84 -6.00 14.71
C GLY A 196 -20.62 -5.80 13.41
N MET A 197 -20.24 -4.84 12.56
CA MET A 197 -20.80 -4.70 11.21
C MET A 197 -20.38 -5.85 10.32
N VAL A 198 -19.20 -6.44 10.58
CA VAL A 198 -18.71 -7.66 9.95
C VAL A 198 -18.26 -8.65 11.01
N ASP A 199 -18.28 -9.94 10.67
CA ASP A 199 -17.86 -11.04 11.55
C ASP A 199 -16.33 -11.23 11.53
N PHE A 200 -15.70 -10.94 10.38
CA PHE A 200 -14.25 -11.00 10.22
C PHE A 200 -13.76 -10.06 9.11
N ILE A 201 -12.47 -9.79 9.11
CA ILE A 201 -11.75 -9.04 8.08
C ILE A 201 -10.58 -9.88 7.56
N CYS A 202 -10.11 -9.58 6.33
CA CYS A 202 -8.88 -10.14 5.77
C CYS A 202 -7.83 -9.03 5.64
N THR A 203 -6.60 -9.31 6.09
CA THR A 203 -5.49 -8.36 6.11
C THR A 203 -4.14 -9.10 6.17
N ASP A 204 -3.04 -8.38 6.40
CA ASP A 204 -1.72 -8.93 6.68
C ASP A 204 -1.47 -9.15 8.18
N MET A 205 -0.45 -9.94 8.48
CA MET A 205 -0.06 -10.27 9.87
C MET A 205 0.34 -9.03 10.69
N PRO A 206 1.16 -8.06 10.20
CA PRO A 206 1.48 -6.86 10.98
C PRO A 206 0.26 -6.05 11.38
N THR A 207 -0.66 -5.80 10.45
CA THR A 207 -1.93 -5.09 10.73
C THR A 207 -2.78 -5.86 11.74
N ALA A 208 -2.86 -7.19 11.61
CA ALA A 208 -3.58 -8.03 12.56
C ALA A 208 -2.94 -7.99 13.96
N GLN A 209 -1.61 -8.03 14.07
CA GLN A 209 -0.90 -7.90 15.34
C GLN A 209 -1.13 -6.52 15.97
N GLY A 210 -1.08 -5.46 15.16
CA GLY A 210 -1.41 -4.12 15.60
C GLY A 210 -2.86 -4.01 16.11
N ALA A 211 -3.80 -4.62 15.38
CA ALA A 211 -5.20 -4.65 15.78
C ALA A 211 -5.42 -5.35 17.12
N VAL A 212 -4.82 -6.52 17.34
CA VAL A 212 -4.95 -7.27 18.62
C VAL A 212 -4.29 -6.53 19.78
N ALA A 213 -3.21 -5.78 19.52
CA ALA A 213 -2.60 -4.94 20.54
C ALA A 213 -3.51 -3.78 20.97
N ALA A 214 -4.24 -3.18 20.01
CA ALA A 214 -5.17 -2.09 20.25
C ALA A 214 -6.54 -2.56 20.77
N TYR A 215 -7.02 -3.73 20.30
CA TYR A 215 -8.32 -4.33 20.61
C TYR A 215 -8.11 -5.76 21.14
N PRO A 216 -7.91 -5.95 22.46
CA PRO A 216 -7.57 -7.26 23.04
C PRO A 216 -8.66 -8.34 22.92
N ASP A 217 -9.87 -7.97 22.54
CA ASP A 217 -10.98 -8.86 22.23
C ASP A 217 -11.00 -9.34 20.77
N MET A 218 -10.05 -8.92 19.94
CA MET A 218 -9.83 -9.46 18.60
C MET A 218 -8.92 -10.70 18.64
N LYS A 219 -9.07 -11.57 17.65
CA LYS A 219 -8.30 -12.81 17.49
C LYS A 219 -7.84 -12.96 16.06
N ILE A 220 -6.56 -13.25 15.89
CA ILE A 220 -5.96 -13.56 14.59
C ILE A 220 -6.30 -15.01 14.22
N LEU A 221 -6.72 -15.21 12.99
CA LEU A 221 -6.91 -16.49 12.33
C LEU A 221 -5.83 -16.64 11.25
N ASP A 222 -4.79 -17.39 11.57
CA ASP A 222 -3.67 -17.65 10.67
C ASP A 222 -3.79 -19.06 10.10
N PHE A 223 -4.05 -19.15 8.81
CA PHE A 223 -4.16 -20.44 8.08
C PHE A 223 -2.89 -20.78 7.32
N SER A 224 -1.83 -19.96 7.43
CA SER A 224 -0.60 -20.06 6.65
C SER A 224 0.03 -21.45 6.75
N GLY A 225 0.37 -22.02 5.60
CA GLY A 225 1.03 -23.32 5.53
C GLY A 225 0.14 -24.53 5.84
N THR A 226 -1.16 -24.36 5.95
CA THR A 226 -2.15 -25.44 6.08
C THR A 226 -2.92 -25.67 4.77
N ASP A 227 -3.57 -26.83 4.63
CA ASP A 227 -4.46 -27.12 3.51
C ASP A 227 -5.69 -26.21 3.48
N GLY A 228 -5.97 -25.53 4.61
CA GLY A 228 -7.10 -24.61 4.79
C GLY A 228 -6.79 -23.14 4.48
N ASP A 229 -5.59 -22.85 3.96
CA ASP A 229 -5.15 -21.51 3.62
C ASP A 229 -5.72 -21.03 2.26
N PHE A 230 -5.59 -19.73 2.01
CA PHE A 230 -5.86 -19.12 0.71
C PHE A 230 -4.99 -19.74 -0.38
N GLN A 231 -5.58 -20.01 -1.53
CA GLN A 231 -4.92 -20.72 -2.61
C GLN A 231 -4.36 -19.74 -3.66
N PHE A 232 -3.04 -19.74 -3.80
CA PHE A 232 -2.30 -19.01 -4.80
C PHE A 232 -1.19 -19.88 -5.37
N SER A 233 -0.75 -19.62 -6.62
CA SER A 233 0.54 -20.14 -7.07
C SER A 233 1.67 -19.55 -6.21
N GLU A 234 2.82 -20.21 -6.14
CA GLU A 234 3.97 -19.69 -5.38
C GLU A 234 4.38 -18.29 -5.85
N GLU A 235 4.35 -18.04 -7.17
CA GLU A 235 4.66 -16.76 -7.77
C GLU A 235 3.68 -15.65 -7.32
N VAL A 236 2.37 -15.89 -7.49
CA VAL A 236 1.32 -14.93 -7.09
C VAL A 236 1.32 -14.70 -5.58
N ARG A 237 1.59 -15.75 -4.79
CA ARG A 237 1.71 -15.57 -3.33
C ARG A 237 2.90 -14.69 -2.97
N ALA A 238 4.06 -14.90 -3.58
CA ALA A 238 5.24 -14.07 -3.35
C ALA A 238 4.99 -12.60 -3.71
N GLU A 239 4.38 -12.32 -4.87
CA GLU A 239 3.98 -10.97 -5.26
C GLU A 239 3.02 -10.32 -4.25
N ASN A 240 2.05 -11.08 -3.76
CA ASN A 240 1.03 -10.58 -2.86
C ASN A 240 1.56 -10.27 -1.45
N VAL A 241 2.56 -11.01 -0.96
CA VAL A 241 3.10 -10.83 0.41
C VAL A 241 4.38 -9.98 0.44
N ASN A 242 5.06 -9.81 -0.68
CA ASN A 242 6.24 -8.95 -0.77
C ASN A 242 5.81 -7.48 -0.80
N ILE A 243 6.28 -6.72 0.17
CA ILE A 243 5.98 -5.30 0.31
C ILE A 243 7.18 -4.50 -0.19
N GLY A 244 6.96 -3.58 -1.12
CA GLY A 244 8.02 -2.85 -1.80
C GLY A 244 7.84 -1.34 -1.83
N VAL A 245 8.92 -0.65 -2.13
CA VAL A 245 8.93 0.80 -2.38
C VAL A 245 8.60 1.03 -3.85
N SER A 246 7.49 1.68 -4.15
CA SER A 246 7.14 2.00 -5.54
C SER A 246 7.59 3.39 -5.95
N MET A 247 7.98 3.53 -7.22
CA MET A 247 8.48 4.76 -7.81
C MET A 247 8.08 4.88 -9.27
N MET A 248 8.26 6.05 -9.86
CA MET A 248 7.96 6.27 -11.27
C MET A 248 8.68 5.23 -12.13
N LYS A 249 7.95 4.67 -13.07
CA LYS A 249 8.49 3.64 -13.98
C LYS A 249 9.65 4.19 -14.80
N GLY A 250 10.79 3.50 -14.73
CA GLY A 250 12.05 3.89 -15.38
C GLY A 250 12.97 4.76 -14.52
N ASN A 251 12.61 5.11 -13.26
CA ASN A 251 13.53 5.77 -12.33
C ASN A 251 14.50 4.74 -11.74
N THR A 252 15.40 4.24 -12.59
CA THR A 252 16.35 3.18 -12.22
C THR A 252 17.37 3.64 -11.21
N VAL A 253 17.73 4.92 -11.22
CA VAL A 253 18.71 5.50 -10.25
C VAL A 253 18.14 5.47 -8.84
N LEU A 254 16.89 5.90 -8.65
CA LEU A 254 16.23 5.79 -7.33
C LEU A 254 16.05 4.34 -6.91
N LYS A 255 15.63 3.47 -7.86
CA LYS A 255 15.49 2.04 -7.58
C LYS A 255 16.79 1.42 -7.08
N GLU A 256 17.89 1.64 -7.78
CA GLU A 256 19.21 1.12 -7.38
C GLU A 256 19.67 1.65 -6.02
N ALA A 257 19.43 2.94 -5.73
CA ALA A 257 19.76 3.54 -4.45
C ALA A 257 18.95 2.93 -3.29
N VAL A 258 17.65 2.68 -3.49
CA VAL A 258 16.79 2.02 -2.50
C VAL A 258 17.19 0.56 -2.32
N ASP A 259 17.36 -0.20 -3.42
CA ASP A 259 17.78 -1.60 -3.38
C ASP A 259 19.14 -1.79 -2.69
N ALA A 260 20.09 -0.86 -2.89
CA ALA A 260 21.39 -0.90 -2.23
C ALA A 260 21.25 -0.85 -0.69
N VAL A 261 20.31 -0.07 -0.17
CA VAL A 261 20.04 0.01 1.27
C VAL A 261 19.34 -1.26 1.75
N LEU A 262 18.22 -1.63 1.11
CA LEU A 262 17.39 -2.74 1.55
C LEU A 262 18.11 -4.10 1.48
N SER A 263 19.01 -4.30 0.50
CA SER A 263 19.82 -5.52 0.38
C SER A 263 20.82 -5.74 1.51
N THR A 264 21.09 -4.73 2.33
CA THR A 264 21.94 -4.87 3.53
C THR A 264 21.19 -5.47 4.72
N MET A 265 19.86 -5.53 4.65
CA MET A 265 19.00 -6.01 5.73
C MET A 265 18.59 -7.46 5.51
N THR A 266 18.45 -8.19 6.61
CA THR A 266 17.92 -9.55 6.64
C THR A 266 16.43 -9.56 6.97
N ALA A 267 15.76 -10.69 6.78
CA ALA A 267 14.37 -10.85 7.23
C ALA A 267 14.21 -10.61 8.74
N ASP A 268 15.21 -10.99 9.55
CA ASP A 268 15.19 -10.77 11.00
C ASP A 268 15.30 -9.26 11.33
N ASP A 269 16.08 -8.49 10.56
CA ASP A 269 16.17 -7.03 10.73
C ASP A 269 14.84 -6.36 10.42
N PHE A 270 14.17 -6.76 9.33
CA PHE A 270 12.83 -6.29 8.97
C PHE A 270 11.79 -6.63 10.05
N ASN A 271 11.80 -7.86 10.56
CA ASN A 271 10.90 -8.29 11.62
C ASN A 271 11.15 -7.53 12.94
N ALA A 272 12.40 -7.28 13.31
CA ALA A 272 12.75 -6.50 14.50
C ALA A 272 12.26 -5.04 14.40
N LEU A 273 12.39 -4.44 13.21
CA LEU A 273 11.93 -3.08 12.95
C LEU A 273 10.39 -3.00 12.99
N MET A 274 9.69 -3.99 12.43
CA MET A 274 8.23 -4.10 12.50
C MET A 274 7.74 -4.30 13.94
N ALA A 275 8.39 -5.17 14.71
CA ALA A 275 8.06 -5.36 16.12
C ALA A 275 8.17 -4.05 16.91
N LYS A 276 9.19 -3.23 16.62
CA LYS A 276 9.32 -1.90 17.23
C LYS A 276 8.19 -0.96 16.80
N ALA A 277 7.77 -0.99 15.54
CA ALA A 277 6.65 -0.19 15.08
C ALA A 277 5.34 -0.57 15.81
N ILE A 278 5.08 -1.88 15.99
CA ILE A 278 3.94 -2.39 16.76
C ILE A 278 4.00 -1.93 18.23
N GLU A 279 5.19 -1.93 18.84
CA GLU A 279 5.37 -1.51 20.25
C GLU A 279 5.02 -0.02 20.47
N ILE A 280 5.37 0.84 19.50
CA ILE A 280 5.23 2.30 19.63
C ILE A 280 4.00 2.88 18.96
N GLN A 281 3.20 2.05 18.26
CA GLN A 281 1.97 2.53 17.62
C GLN A 281 0.99 3.08 18.66
N PRO A 282 0.18 4.11 18.32
CA PRO A 282 -0.85 4.57 19.22
C PRO A 282 -1.88 3.46 19.42
N LEU A 283 -2.13 3.09 20.67
CA LEU A 283 -3.28 2.23 21.00
C LEU A 283 -4.54 3.06 20.81
N SER A 284 -5.62 2.46 20.33
CA SER A 284 -6.92 3.13 20.28
C SER A 284 -7.31 3.59 21.69
N GLU A 285 -7.55 4.90 21.87
CA GLU A 285 -8.15 5.43 23.10
C GLU A 285 -9.66 5.18 23.13
#